data_f80303a2d2292fdfc1cf9eba8755f427
#
_entry.id   f80303a2d2292fdfc1cf9eba8755f427
#
_cell.length_a   1.000
_cell.length_b   1.000
_cell.length_c   1.000
_cell.angle_alpha   90.00
_cell.angle_beta   90.00
_cell.angle_gamma   90.00
#
_symmetry.space_group_name_H-M   'P 1'
#
loop_
_entity.id
_entity.type
_entity.pdbx_description
1 polymer ?
#
loop_
_entity_poly.entity_id
_entity_poly.type
_entity_poly.pdbx_seq_one_letter_code
_entity_poly.pdbx_strand_id
1 'polypeptide(L)'
;MVTIKVYSDYVCPFCFLLEKPLQEAMEGKEVKLQWMPFELRPEPNETLKPEDEYLQTTWKQSVYPFAEQLGVNIKLPTISPQPYSHLAFEGFQFAKEHNLGNEYSNRMFRAFFQEDLDIGNVQVLASLAEEIGLDKCNFQTALEERTFKESHQNALKQVEKENITSVPTLKIGDKTLVGLRSKEQLEEAIDEANKPKLVFGEGAICGPDGCFI
;
A
#
# COMPACT_ATOMS: atom_id res chain seq x y z
N MET A 1 -11.59 0.46 -16.88
CA MET A 1 -11.15 -0.05 -15.56
C MET A 1 -10.08 0.89 -15.00
N VAL A 2 -10.35 1.50 -13.87
CA VAL A 2 -9.43 2.43 -13.19
C VAL A 2 -8.40 1.64 -12.38
N THR A 3 -7.13 2.06 -12.42
CA THR A 3 -6.09 1.53 -11.54
C THR A 3 -5.91 2.44 -10.34
N ILE A 4 -5.96 1.87 -9.14
CA ILE A 4 -5.66 2.51 -7.88
C ILE A 4 -4.27 2.06 -7.47
N LYS A 5 -3.29 2.97 -7.46
CA LYS A 5 -1.97 2.71 -6.90
C LYS A 5 -1.97 3.17 -5.44
N VAL A 6 -1.57 2.29 -4.53
CA VAL A 6 -1.44 2.59 -3.10
C VAL A 6 0.02 2.45 -2.68
N TYR A 7 0.65 3.57 -2.38
CA TYR A 7 2.01 3.61 -1.85
C TYR A 7 1.95 3.43 -0.35
N SER A 8 2.70 2.46 0.15
CA SER A 8 2.49 1.94 1.50
C SER A 8 3.76 1.33 2.08
N ASP A 9 3.88 1.36 3.41
CA ASP A 9 4.87 0.60 4.16
C ASP A 9 4.15 -0.32 5.16
N TYR A 10 4.60 -1.55 5.29
CA TYR A 10 3.99 -2.54 6.19
C TYR A 10 4.12 -2.20 7.67
N VAL A 11 5.04 -1.30 8.03
CA VAL A 11 5.19 -0.79 9.41
C VAL A 11 4.41 0.52 9.65
N CYS A 12 3.66 1.00 8.67
CA CYS A 12 2.85 2.21 8.79
C CYS A 12 1.41 1.90 9.25
N PRO A 13 1.00 2.29 10.47
CA PRO A 13 -0.34 1.99 10.96
C PRO A 13 -1.46 2.65 10.14
N PHE A 14 -1.23 3.84 9.60
CA PHE A 14 -2.23 4.50 8.75
C PHE A 14 -2.41 3.81 7.39
N CYS A 15 -1.38 3.10 6.91
CA CYS A 15 -1.49 2.27 5.71
C CYS A 15 -2.39 1.05 5.98
N PHE A 16 -2.24 0.41 7.12
CA PHE A 16 -3.13 -0.66 7.55
C PHE A 16 -4.57 -0.18 7.74
N LEU A 17 -4.76 0.95 8.44
CA LEU A 17 -6.09 1.52 8.65
C LEU A 17 -6.80 1.91 7.35
N LEU A 18 -6.06 2.24 6.30
CA LEU A 18 -6.61 2.57 4.99
C LEU A 18 -7.24 1.36 4.28
N GLU A 19 -6.82 0.13 4.59
CA GLU A 19 -7.32 -1.07 3.90
C GLU A 19 -8.84 -1.17 3.93
N LYS A 20 -9.46 -0.96 5.11
CA LYS A 20 -10.90 -1.09 5.28
C LYS A 20 -11.71 -0.09 4.43
N PRO A 21 -11.53 1.24 4.58
CA PRO A 21 -12.27 2.20 3.76
C PRO A 21 -11.97 2.07 2.26
N LEU A 22 -10.76 1.62 1.90
CA LEU A 22 -10.41 1.37 0.50
C LEU A 22 -11.15 0.16 -0.06
N GLN A 23 -11.18 -0.96 0.67
CA GLN A 23 -11.94 -2.13 0.27
C GLN A 23 -13.43 -1.82 0.11
N GLU A 24 -14.02 -1.13 1.08
CA GLU A 24 -15.42 -0.71 1.03
C GLU A 24 -15.71 0.22 -0.16
N ALA A 25 -14.79 1.14 -0.48
CA ALA A 25 -14.96 2.08 -1.60
C ALA A 25 -14.83 1.40 -2.97
N MET A 26 -14.15 0.25 -3.03
CA MET A 26 -13.99 -0.54 -4.26
C MET A 26 -15.13 -1.53 -4.50
N GLU A 27 -15.99 -1.79 -3.51
CA GLU A 27 -17.10 -2.75 -3.64
C GLU A 27 -18.01 -2.40 -4.82
N GLY A 28 -18.25 -3.39 -5.68
CA GLY A 28 -19.12 -3.23 -6.85
C GLY A 28 -18.54 -2.37 -7.99
N LYS A 29 -17.27 -1.94 -7.89
CA LYS A 29 -16.63 -1.11 -8.91
C LYS A 29 -15.57 -1.92 -9.69
N GLU A 30 -15.46 -1.67 -10.99
CA GLU A 30 -14.41 -2.26 -11.84
C GLU A 30 -13.09 -1.47 -11.65
N VAL A 31 -12.31 -1.85 -10.65
CA VAL A 31 -11.04 -1.23 -10.32
C VAL A 31 -9.94 -2.28 -10.20
N LYS A 32 -8.70 -1.88 -10.50
CA LYS A 32 -7.50 -2.67 -10.28
C LYS A 32 -6.70 -2.05 -9.16
N LEU A 33 -6.55 -2.77 -8.04
CA LEU A 33 -5.67 -2.37 -6.94
C LEU A 33 -4.23 -2.76 -7.25
N GLN A 34 -3.30 -1.84 -6.98
CA GLN A 34 -1.87 -2.06 -7.15
C GLN A 34 -1.12 -1.47 -5.95
N TRP A 35 -0.59 -2.33 -5.09
CA TRP A 35 0.29 -1.92 -4.01
C TRP A 35 1.67 -1.53 -4.56
N MET A 36 2.21 -0.44 -4.01
CA MET A 36 3.52 0.10 -4.37
C MET A 36 4.37 0.22 -3.10
N PRO A 37 5.57 -0.35 -3.05
CA PRO A 37 6.40 -0.31 -1.87
C PRO A 37 6.91 1.10 -1.58
N PHE A 38 6.93 1.44 -0.30
CA PHE A 38 7.61 2.63 0.22
C PHE A 38 8.26 2.26 1.55
N GLU A 39 9.53 2.57 1.72
CA GLU A 39 10.21 2.32 2.99
C GLU A 39 10.31 3.63 3.78
N LEU A 40 9.59 3.73 4.89
CA LEU A 40 9.64 4.89 5.79
C LEU A 40 11.02 5.09 6.39
N ARG A 41 11.71 3.99 6.68
CA ARG A 41 13.04 3.96 7.28
C ARG A 41 13.89 2.89 6.58
N PRO A 42 14.37 3.19 5.35
CA PRO A 42 15.25 2.25 4.64
C PRO A 42 16.57 2.08 5.41
N GLU A 43 17.12 0.87 5.36
CA GLU A 43 18.44 0.59 5.91
C GLU A 43 19.51 1.53 5.28
N PRO A 44 20.45 2.11 6.07
CA PRO A 44 20.75 1.84 7.48
C PRO A 44 20.10 2.80 8.50
N ASN A 45 19.04 3.51 8.17
CA ASN A 45 18.38 4.42 9.10
C ASN A 45 17.79 3.65 10.28
N GLU A 46 17.96 4.17 11.49
CA GLU A 46 17.39 3.55 12.69
C GLU A 46 15.87 3.45 12.59
N THR A 47 15.33 2.27 12.90
CA THR A 47 13.89 2.04 12.98
C THR A 47 13.35 2.46 14.35
N LEU A 48 12.03 2.61 14.45
CA LEU A 48 11.38 3.07 15.68
C LEU A 48 11.33 1.95 16.72
N LYS A 49 11.35 2.36 17.99
CA LYS A 49 11.17 1.44 19.12
C LYS A 49 9.80 1.67 19.75
N PRO A 50 9.01 0.61 19.97
CA PRO A 50 7.67 0.73 20.55
C PRO A 50 7.64 1.38 21.93
N GLU A 51 8.73 1.24 22.71
CA GLU A 51 8.91 1.85 24.02
C GLU A 51 9.18 3.36 23.99
N ASP A 52 9.54 3.92 22.83
CA ASP A 52 9.84 5.34 22.71
C ASP A 52 8.58 6.21 22.86
N GLU A 53 8.71 7.34 23.54
CA GLU A 53 7.62 8.28 23.81
C GLU A 53 6.88 8.71 22.53
N TYR A 54 7.61 8.85 21.43
CA TYR A 54 7.03 9.22 20.13
C TYR A 54 5.95 8.23 19.68
N LEU A 55 6.24 6.91 19.69
CA LEU A 55 5.25 5.92 19.28
C LEU A 55 4.11 5.80 20.27
N GLN A 56 4.42 5.77 21.57
CA GLN A 56 3.40 5.70 22.62
C GLN A 56 2.40 6.85 22.52
N THR A 57 2.91 8.06 22.31
CA THR A 57 2.08 9.27 22.19
C THR A 57 1.28 9.27 20.90
N THR A 58 1.93 9.00 19.76
CA THR A 58 1.28 8.98 18.44
C THR A 58 0.17 7.92 18.37
N TRP A 59 0.43 6.73 18.90
CA TRP A 59 -0.59 5.67 18.90
C TRP A 59 -1.79 6.04 19.77
N LYS A 60 -1.56 6.58 20.96
CA LYS A 60 -2.64 7.00 21.87
C LYS A 60 -3.46 8.17 21.33
N GLN A 61 -2.79 9.15 20.70
CA GLN A 61 -3.45 10.39 20.28
C GLN A 61 -4.06 10.30 18.87
N SER A 62 -3.57 9.41 18.02
CA SER A 62 -3.96 9.36 16.62
C SER A 62 -4.36 7.96 16.15
N VAL A 63 -3.49 6.95 16.28
CA VAL A 63 -3.75 5.63 15.68
C VAL A 63 -4.98 4.97 16.29
N TYR A 64 -5.06 4.87 17.62
CA TYR A 64 -6.20 4.23 18.30
C TYR A 64 -7.52 4.95 18.06
N PRO A 65 -7.61 6.31 18.13
CA PRO A 65 -8.84 7.02 17.79
C PRO A 65 -9.33 6.76 16.35
N PHE A 66 -8.44 6.75 15.36
CA PHE A 66 -8.82 6.41 13.99
C PHE A 66 -9.23 4.94 13.85
N ALA A 67 -8.53 4.03 14.51
CA ALA A 67 -8.87 2.62 14.52
C ALA A 67 -10.27 2.37 15.11
N GLU A 68 -10.60 3.03 16.22
CA GLU A 68 -11.92 2.97 16.85
C GLU A 68 -13.01 3.50 15.90
N GLN A 69 -12.79 4.67 15.29
CA GLN A 69 -13.72 5.26 14.33
C GLN A 69 -13.97 4.36 13.13
N LEU A 70 -12.94 3.67 12.66
CA LEU A 70 -13.03 2.74 11.52
C LEU A 70 -13.49 1.34 11.93
N GLY A 71 -13.57 1.03 13.22
CA GLY A 71 -13.88 -0.32 13.71
C GLY A 71 -12.82 -1.35 13.30
N VAL A 72 -11.54 -0.95 13.29
CA VAL A 72 -10.38 -1.81 12.96
C VAL A 72 -9.64 -2.18 14.23
N ASN A 73 -9.41 -3.47 14.44
CA ASN A 73 -8.58 -3.94 15.54
C ASN A 73 -7.09 -3.78 15.14
N ILE A 74 -6.36 -2.99 15.91
CA ILE A 74 -4.93 -2.74 15.71
C ILE A 74 -4.22 -2.65 17.06
N LYS A 75 -2.98 -3.12 17.11
CA LYS A 75 -2.12 -3.03 18.30
C LYS A 75 -0.78 -2.44 17.92
N LEU A 76 -0.20 -1.64 18.80
CA LEU A 76 1.22 -1.26 18.69
C LEU A 76 2.05 -2.53 18.82
N PRO A 77 2.81 -2.91 17.78
CA PRO A 77 3.68 -4.10 17.86
C PRO A 77 4.74 -3.96 18.96
N THR A 78 5.07 -5.09 19.60
CA THR A 78 6.05 -5.11 20.71
C THR A 78 7.48 -5.37 20.25
N ILE A 79 7.66 -5.69 18.96
CA ILE A 79 8.98 -5.97 18.36
C ILE A 79 9.84 -4.71 18.40
N SER A 80 11.00 -4.79 19.07
CA SER A 80 11.90 -3.66 19.27
C SER A 80 13.35 -4.01 18.88
N PRO A 81 13.99 -3.19 18.02
CA PRO A 81 13.38 -2.16 17.22
C PRO A 81 12.40 -2.73 16.17
N GLN A 82 11.49 -1.90 15.65
CA GLN A 82 10.61 -2.33 14.56
C GLN A 82 11.43 -2.82 13.36
N PRO A 83 10.98 -3.85 12.64
CA PRO A 83 11.75 -4.41 11.54
C PRO A 83 11.88 -3.45 10.36
N TYR A 84 12.95 -3.61 9.59
CA TYR A 84 12.99 -3.09 8.23
C TYR A 84 11.99 -3.83 7.35
N SER A 85 11.32 -3.12 6.47
CA SER A 85 10.27 -3.70 5.61
C SER A 85 10.78 -4.24 4.27
N HIS A 86 12.07 -4.06 3.95
CA HIS A 86 12.61 -4.45 2.64
C HIS A 86 12.46 -5.95 2.34
N LEU A 87 12.67 -6.85 3.33
CA LEU A 87 12.47 -8.31 3.10
C LEU A 87 11.02 -8.65 2.83
N ALA A 88 10.09 -8.05 3.58
CA ALA A 88 8.67 -8.22 3.32
C ALA A 88 8.28 -7.71 1.93
N PHE A 89 8.89 -6.62 1.45
CA PHE A 89 8.66 -6.13 0.08
C PHE A 89 9.33 -6.96 -1.00
N GLU A 90 10.46 -7.60 -0.74
CA GLU A 90 11.02 -8.61 -1.65
C GLU A 90 10.07 -9.80 -1.77
N GLY A 91 9.52 -10.26 -0.64
CA GLY A 91 8.45 -11.27 -0.62
C GLY A 91 7.20 -10.83 -1.37
N PHE A 92 6.85 -9.55 -1.33
CA PHE A 92 5.78 -8.99 -2.16
C PHE A 92 6.05 -9.12 -3.66
N GLN A 93 7.29 -8.89 -4.12
CA GLN A 93 7.63 -9.08 -5.53
C GLN A 93 7.48 -10.54 -5.95
N PHE A 94 7.90 -11.48 -5.09
CA PHE A 94 7.65 -12.90 -5.30
C PHE A 94 6.14 -13.20 -5.41
N ALA A 95 5.35 -12.72 -4.45
CA ALA A 95 3.91 -12.94 -4.44
C ALA A 95 3.20 -12.35 -5.69
N LYS A 96 3.69 -11.21 -6.19
CA LYS A 96 3.17 -10.61 -7.44
C LYS A 96 3.36 -11.51 -8.65
N GLU A 97 4.48 -12.21 -8.79
CA GLU A 97 4.71 -13.14 -9.89
C GLU A 97 3.74 -14.32 -9.85
N HIS A 98 3.21 -14.63 -8.65
CA HIS A 98 2.22 -15.66 -8.41
C HIS A 98 0.77 -15.14 -8.39
N ASN A 99 0.53 -13.85 -8.73
CA ASN A 99 -0.76 -13.16 -8.68
C ASN A 99 -1.41 -13.10 -7.28
N LEU A 100 -0.61 -13.17 -6.22
CA LEU A 100 -1.02 -13.12 -4.82
C LEU A 100 -0.54 -11.86 -4.09
N GLY A 101 -0.24 -10.78 -4.83
CA GLY A 101 0.29 -9.55 -4.24
C GLY A 101 -0.67 -8.87 -3.27
N ASN A 102 -1.97 -8.86 -3.55
CA ASN A 102 -2.96 -8.25 -2.65
C ASN A 102 -3.14 -9.08 -1.38
N GLU A 103 -3.26 -10.40 -1.51
CA GLU A 103 -3.36 -11.35 -0.41
C GLU A 103 -2.14 -11.27 0.51
N TYR A 104 -0.95 -11.16 -0.10
CA TYR A 104 0.29 -10.99 0.62
C TYR A 104 0.32 -9.67 1.40
N SER A 105 -0.02 -8.55 0.78
CA SER A 105 -0.03 -7.26 1.46
C SER A 105 -0.97 -7.24 2.66
N ASN A 106 -2.20 -7.74 2.49
CA ASN A 106 -3.16 -7.84 3.58
C ASN A 106 -2.67 -8.78 4.69
N ARG A 107 -1.97 -9.87 4.33
CA ARG A 107 -1.41 -10.81 5.31
C ARG A 107 -0.28 -10.18 6.13
N MET A 108 0.61 -9.41 5.48
CA MET A 108 1.71 -8.71 6.16
C MET A 108 1.20 -7.69 7.17
N PHE A 109 0.22 -6.87 6.82
CA PHE A 109 -0.37 -5.91 7.74
C PHE A 109 -1.00 -6.58 8.96
N ARG A 110 -1.77 -7.66 8.76
CA ARG A 110 -2.37 -8.40 9.88
C ARG A 110 -1.31 -9.06 10.76
N ALA A 111 -0.28 -9.65 10.17
CA ALA A 111 0.83 -10.24 10.90
C ALA A 111 1.49 -9.24 11.86
N PHE A 112 1.78 -8.06 11.36
CA PHE A 112 2.48 -7.04 12.14
C PHE A 112 1.57 -6.35 13.15
N PHE A 113 0.37 -5.88 12.74
CA PHE A 113 -0.48 -5.02 13.58
C PHE A 113 -1.52 -5.76 14.42
N GLN A 114 -1.82 -7.01 14.14
CA GLN A 114 -2.81 -7.77 14.90
C GLN A 114 -2.22 -8.98 15.63
N GLU A 115 -1.19 -9.60 15.05
CA GLU A 115 -0.60 -10.84 15.55
C GLU A 115 0.77 -10.64 16.20
N ASP A 116 1.34 -9.44 16.13
CA ASP A 116 2.65 -9.08 16.70
C ASP A 116 3.81 -9.95 16.18
N LEU A 117 3.78 -10.24 14.87
CA LEU A 117 4.79 -11.07 14.21
C LEU A 117 5.87 -10.22 13.53
N ASP A 118 7.12 -10.64 13.64
CA ASP A 118 8.27 -9.98 13.04
C ASP A 118 8.32 -10.20 11.53
N ILE A 119 7.83 -9.24 10.75
CA ILE A 119 7.88 -9.25 9.29
C ILE A 119 9.26 -8.94 8.69
N GLY A 120 10.28 -8.76 9.50
CA GLY A 120 11.69 -8.73 9.10
C GLY A 120 12.36 -10.11 9.16
N ASN A 121 11.68 -11.12 9.72
CA ASN A 121 12.22 -12.46 9.89
C ASN A 121 11.81 -13.37 8.72
N VAL A 122 12.80 -13.96 8.03
CA VAL A 122 12.57 -14.80 6.84
C VAL A 122 11.68 -16.00 7.14
N GLN A 123 11.86 -16.67 8.28
CA GLN A 123 11.07 -17.85 8.66
C GLN A 123 9.61 -17.49 8.93
N VAL A 124 9.37 -16.33 9.56
CA VAL A 124 8.02 -15.78 9.76
C VAL A 124 7.39 -15.48 8.40
N LEU A 125 8.09 -14.72 7.54
CA LEU A 125 7.60 -14.38 6.21
C LEU A 125 7.26 -15.62 5.37
N ALA A 126 8.11 -16.66 5.42
CA ALA A 126 7.87 -17.91 4.68
C ALA A 126 6.63 -18.65 5.20
N SER A 127 6.38 -18.64 6.52
CA SER A 127 5.17 -19.23 7.09
C SER A 127 3.91 -18.45 6.70
N LEU A 128 3.98 -17.14 6.70
CA LEU A 128 2.88 -16.27 6.25
C LEU A 128 2.58 -16.43 4.75
N ALA A 129 3.61 -16.62 3.94
CA ALA A 129 3.48 -16.88 2.51
C ALA A 129 2.78 -18.23 2.23
N GLU A 130 3.10 -19.27 3.02
CA GLU A 130 2.43 -20.57 2.94
C GLU A 130 0.93 -20.47 3.23
N GLU A 131 0.53 -19.67 4.22
CA GLU A 131 -0.88 -19.45 4.57
C GLU A 131 -1.73 -18.90 3.44
N ILE A 132 -1.13 -18.14 2.52
CA ILE A 132 -1.81 -17.58 1.34
C ILE A 132 -1.63 -18.43 0.08
N GLY A 133 -1.02 -19.63 0.20
CA GLY A 133 -0.89 -20.59 -0.89
C GLY A 133 0.40 -20.50 -1.71
N LEU A 134 1.40 -19.75 -1.26
CA LEU A 134 2.73 -19.75 -1.87
C LEU A 134 3.55 -20.96 -1.39
N ASP A 135 4.47 -21.43 -2.23
CA ASP A 135 5.42 -22.47 -1.83
C ASP A 135 6.42 -21.92 -0.83
N LYS A 136 6.36 -22.42 0.41
CA LYS A 136 7.19 -21.97 1.53
C LYS A 136 8.68 -22.09 1.25
N CYS A 137 9.12 -23.23 0.70
CA CYS A 137 10.55 -23.48 0.49
C CYS A 137 11.10 -22.57 -0.60
N ASN A 138 10.40 -22.42 -1.72
CA ASN A 138 10.81 -21.54 -2.81
C ASN A 138 10.80 -20.07 -2.35
N PHE A 139 9.78 -19.67 -1.58
CA PHE A 139 9.69 -18.32 -1.03
C PHE A 139 10.84 -18.03 -0.06
N GLN A 140 11.13 -18.95 0.87
CA GLN A 140 12.22 -18.80 1.83
C GLN A 140 13.57 -18.69 1.11
N THR A 141 13.85 -19.60 0.16
CA THR A 141 15.08 -19.58 -0.64
C THR A 141 15.22 -18.25 -1.38
N ALA A 142 14.15 -17.76 -2.00
CA ALA A 142 14.15 -16.49 -2.72
C ALA A 142 14.52 -15.29 -1.82
N LEU A 143 14.06 -15.28 -0.56
CA LEU A 143 14.41 -14.24 0.40
C LEU A 143 15.86 -14.39 0.93
N GLU A 144 16.31 -15.60 1.24
CA GLU A 144 17.66 -15.85 1.71
C GLU A 144 18.72 -15.49 0.65
N GLU A 145 18.43 -15.80 -0.62
CA GLU A 145 19.27 -15.44 -1.77
C GLU A 145 19.05 -14.01 -2.26
N ARG A 146 18.07 -13.28 -1.68
CA ARG A 146 17.73 -11.91 -2.08
C ARG A 146 17.39 -11.78 -3.57
N THR A 147 16.75 -12.82 -4.16
CA THR A 147 16.43 -12.91 -5.59
C THR A 147 15.61 -11.71 -6.10
N PHE A 148 14.74 -11.18 -5.26
CA PHE A 148 13.84 -10.05 -5.60
C PHE A 148 14.34 -8.67 -5.15
N LYS A 149 15.60 -8.58 -4.66
CA LYS A 149 16.20 -7.30 -4.23
C LYS A 149 16.18 -6.25 -5.33
N GLU A 150 16.63 -6.62 -6.52
CA GLU A 150 16.65 -5.67 -7.66
C GLU A 150 15.26 -5.23 -8.09
N SER A 151 14.31 -6.16 -8.14
CA SER A 151 12.89 -5.86 -8.46
C SER A 151 12.30 -4.87 -7.46
N HIS A 152 12.56 -5.08 -6.16
CA HIS A 152 12.13 -4.17 -5.11
C HIS A 152 12.80 -2.79 -5.24
N GLN A 153 14.11 -2.73 -5.42
CA GLN A 153 14.82 -1.47 -5.63
C GLN A 153 14.34 -0.69 -6.85
N ASN A 154 14.00 -1.38 -7.93
CA ASN A 154 13.43 -0.74 -9.11
C ASN A 154 12.03 -0.18 -8.85
N ALA A 155 11.23 -0.87 -8.03
CA ALA A 155 9.92 -0.36 -7.58
C ALA A 155 10.09 0.91 -6.74
N LEU A 156 11.05 0.97 -5.81
CA LEU A 156 11.35 2.17 -5.02
C LEU A 156 11.80 3.34 -5.91
N LYS A 157 12.68 3.10 -6.90
CA LYS A 157 13.07 4.15 -7.87
C LYS A 157 11.89 4.70 -8.66
N GLN A 158 10.88 3.88 -8.95
CA GLN A 158 9.65 4.35 -9.59
C GLN A 158 8.86 5.26 -8.66
N VAL A 159 8.77 4.93 -7.38
CA VAL A 159 8.10 5.74 -6.35
C VAL A 159 8.75 7.12 -6.23
N GLU A 160 10.09 7.19 -6.24
CA GLU A 160 10.86 8.44 -6.25
C GLU A 160 10.54 9.30 -7.49
N LYS A 161 10.51 8.69 -8.69
CA LYS A 161 10.16 9.38 -9.94
C LYS A 161 8.74 9.94 -9.92
N GLU A 162 7.85 9.30 -9.19
CA GLU A 162 6.47 9.76 -9.02
C GLU A 162 6.32 10.82 -7.91
N ASN A 163 7.43 11.26 -7.29
CA ASN A 163 7.51 12.26 -6.22
C ASN A 163 6.66 11.90 -4.99
N ILE A 164 6.60 10.63 -4.64
CA ILE A 164 5.92 10.18 -3.43
C ILE A 164 6.88 10.33 -2.25
N THR A 165 6.49 11.12 -1.24
CA THR A 165 7.32 11.45 -0.08
C THR A 165 6.73 11.01 1.25
N SER A 166 5.51 10.47 1.24
CA SER A 166 4.81 10.03 2.46
C SER A 166 3.79 8.94 2.14
N VAL A 167 3.43 8.17 3.15
CA VAL A 167 2.44 7.08 3.06
C VAL A 167 1.41 7.15 4.21
N PRO A 168 0.18 6.67 3.98
CA PRO A 168 -0.31 6.18 2.70
C PRO A 168 -0.49 7.31 1.69
N THR A 169 -0.19 7.04 0.43
CA THR A 169 -0.54 7.90 -0.70
C THR A 169 -1.23 7.07 -1.77
N LEU A 170 -2.32 7.57 -2.33
CA LEU A 170 -3.05 6.89 -3.40
C LEU A 170 -2.99 7.72 -4.68
N LYS A 171 -2.83 7.04 -5.82
CA LYS A 171 -3.06 7.63 -7.14
C LYS A 171 -4.24 6.94 -7.80
N ILE A 172 -5.27 7.71 -8.13
CA ILE A 172 -6.53 7.25 -8.72
C ILE A 172 -6.82 8.12 -9.94
N GLY A 173 -6.59 7.56 -11.15
CA GLY A 173 -6.58 8.39 -12.36
C GLY A 173 -5.53 9.51 -12.27
N ASP A 174 -5.96 10.77 -12.42
CA ASP A 174 -5.08 11.94 -12.34
C ASP A 174 -4.97 12.52 -10.91
N LYS A 175 -5.74 11.97 -9.94
CA LYS A 175 -5.75 12.44 -8.55
C LYS A 175 -4.67 11.77 -7.71
N THR A 176 -4.04 12.56 -6.85
CA THR A 176 -3.16 12.06 -5.78
C THR A 176 -3.78 12.45 -4.44
N LEU A 177 -4.04 11.44 -3.60
CA LEU A 177 -4.58 11.59 -2.25
C LEU A 177 -3.51 11.19 -1.23
N VAL A 178 -3.14 12.09 -0.34
CA VAL A 178 -2.09 11.86 0.68
C VAL A 178 -2.74 11.68 2.04
N GLY A 179 -2.35 10.63 2.77
CA GLY A 179 -2.85 10.29 4.10
C GLY A 179 -4.11 9.44 4.08
N LEU A 180 -4.57 9.07 5.29
CA LEU A 180 -5.79 8.30 5.47
C LEU A 180 -7.00 9.05 4.89
N ARG A 181 -7.87 8.34 4.19
CA ARG A 181 -9.08 8.88 3.54
C ARG A 181 -10.30 8.09 3.97
N SER A 182 -11.45 8.78 4.04
CA SER A 182 -12.72 8.11 4.28
C SER A 182 -13.19 7.34 3.03
N LYS A 183 -14.10 6.40 3.24
CA LYS A 183 -14.76 5.66 2.16
C LYS A 183 -15.32 6.60 1.09
N GLU A 184 -16.06 7.63 1.51
CA GLU A 184 -16.74 8.58 0.62
C GLU A 184 -15.74 9.35 -0.26
N GLN A 185 -14.59 9.78 0.33
CA GLN A 185 -13.54 10.47 -0.41
C GLN A 185 -12.90 9.57 -1.47
N LEU A 186 -12.74 8.28 -1.15
CA LEU A 186 -12.20 7.28 -2.07
C LEU A 186 -13.22 6.95 -3.17
N GLU A 187 -14.49 6.77 -2.83
CA GLU A 187 -15.57 6.55 -3.80
C GLU A 187 -15.67 7.70 -4.80
N GLU A 188 -15.66 8.96 -4.31
CA GLU A 188 -15.67 10.14 -5.17
C GLU A 188 -14.50 10.16 -6.15
N ALA A 189 -13.28 9.86 -5.67
CA ALA A 189 -12.09 9.84 -6.51
C ALA A 189 -12.15 8.73 -7.57
N ILE A 190 -12.66 7.53 -7.21
CA ILE A 190 -12.83 6.41 -8.13
C ILE A 190 -13.89 6.76 -9.19
N ASP A 191 -15.02 7.32 -8.76
CA ASP A 191 -16.12 7.67 -9.67
C ASP A 191 -15.72 8.77 -10.64
N GLU A 192 -14.96 9.77 -10.20
CA GLU A 192 -14.42 10.78 -11.09
C GLU A 192 -13.43 10.21 -12.11
N ALA A 193 -12.56 9.29 -11.67
CA ALA A 193 -11.61 8.65 -12.57
C ALA A 193 -12.27 7.73 -13.62
N ASN A 194 -13.47 7.23 -13.32
CA ASN A 194 -14.27 6.41 -14.24
C ASN A 194 -15.14 7.24 -15.20
N LYS A 195 -15.30 8.54 -14.97
CA LYS A 195 -16.06 9.39 -15.92
C LYS A 195 -15.36 9.41 -17.28
N PRO A 196 -16.10 9.26 -18.39
CA PRO A 196 -15.51 9.40 -19.69
C PRO A 196 -14.90 10.80 -19.83
N LYS A 197 -13.61 10.87 -20.14
CA LYS A 197 -12.98 12.15 -20.47
C LYS A 197 -13.60 12.64 -21.78
N LEU A 198 -14.38 13.72 -21.72
CA LEU A 198 -14.84 14.42 -22.91
C LEU A 198 -13.61 15.02 -23.58
N VAL A 199 -13.08 14.35 -24.56
CA VAL A 199 -12.06 14.93 -25.44
C VAL A 199 -12.84 15.81 -26.44
N PHE A 200 -12.91 17.10 -26.14
CA PHE A 200 -13.27 18.07 -27.19
C PHE A 200 -12.12 18.07 -28.19
N GLY A 201 -12.35 17.49 -29.37
CA GLY A 201 -11.38 17.57 -30.45
C GLY A 201 -11.06 19.05 -30.72
N GLU A 202 -9.77 19.38 -30.83
CA GLU A 202 -9.36 20.68 -31.36
C GLU A 202 -9.95 20.78 -32.77
N GLY A 203 -10.86 21.72 -32.99
CA GLY A 203 -11.32 22.01 -34.35
C GLY A 203 -12.82 22.09 -34.60
N ALA A 204 -13.69 21.85 -33.63
CA ALA A 204 -15.13 22.12 -33.86
C ALA A 204 -15.37 23.66 -33.86
N ILE A 205 -15.42 24.25 -35.02
CA ILE A 205 -15.73 25.68 -35.20
C ILE A 205 -16.95 25.83 -36.12
N CYS A 206 -17.81 26.78 -35.79
CA CYS A 206 -18.91 27.18 -36.67
C CYS A 206 -18.57 28.57 -37.25
N GLY A 207 -18.52 28.63 -38.59
CA GLY A 207 -18.37 29.86 -39.33
C GLY A 207 -19.63 30.15 -40.16
N PRO A 208 -19.65 31.27 -40.95
CA PRO A 208 -20.78 31.67 -41.78
C PRO A 208 -21.19 30.58 -42.77
N ASP A 209 -20.27 29.68 -43.15
CA ASP A 209 -20.45 28.62 -44.17
C ASP A 209 -20.77 27.24 -43.55
N GLY A 210 -20.96 27.15 -42.21
CA GLY A 210 -21.30 25.91 -41.52
C GLY A 210 -20.39 25.58 -40.32
N CYS A 211 -20.64 24.39 -39.69
CA CYS A 211 -19.79 23.84 -38.64
C CYS A 211 -18.85 22.80 -39.23
N PHE A 212 -17.56 22.86 -38.85
CA PHE A 212 -16.51 21.95 -39.29
C PHE A 212 -15.98 21.22 -38.05
N ILE A 213 -15.74 19.90 -38.22
CA ILE A 213 -15.16 19.00 -37.22
C ILE A 213 -13.73 18.65 -37.63
#